data_fb338ae0b51c957e4f5bc2bf424d6aea
#
_entry.id   fb338ae0b51c957e4f5bc2bf424d6aea
#
_cell.length_a   1.000
_cell.length_b   1.000
_cell.length_c   1.000
_cell.angle_alpha   90.00
_cell.angle_beta   90.00
_cell.angle_gamma   90.00
#
_symmetry.space_group_name_H-M   'P 1'
#
loop_
_entity.id
_entity.type
_entity.pdbx_description
1 polymer ?
#
loop_
_entity_poly.entity_id
_entity_poly.type
_entity_poly.pdbx_seq_one_letter_code
_entity_poly.pdbx_strand_id
1 'polypeptide(L)'
;MNDTWAAILKDVCPKLTGPRRNIFFDLADPEKRTRTDILKALALITEFEKFFDTILGLNEKEAYEIGGHLGLNTSDRSPEGLLKLASQIRDAIKVNTVVVHPVHYALAVSAGDSAIVEGPFTPKPLITTGAGDHFNAGFCLGKLLGFDNANAVLTGVSTSGFYVRSAKSPTVSDLIGLLNTWKAQA
;
A
#
# COMPACT_ATOMS: atom_id res chain seq x y z
N MET A 1 -7.45 -10.07 -15.15
CA MET A 1 -6.51 -9.08 -14.61
C MET A 1 -5.23 -9.05 -15.45
N ASN A 2 -4.43 -10.10 -15.49
CA ASN A 2 -3.14 -10.08 -16.20
C ASN A 2 -3.26 -9.70 -17.69
N ASP A 3 -4.25 -10.20 -18.40
CA ASP A 3 -4.44 -9.87 -19.81
C ASP A 3 -4.88 -8.41 -20.01
N THR A 4 -5.71 -7.86 -19.10
CA THR A 4 -6.07 -6.45 -19.10
C THR A 4 -4.86 -5.56 -18.86
N TRP A 5 -4.02 -5.88 -17.87
CA TRP A 5 -2.79 -5.13 -17.59
C TRP A 5 -1.79 -5.20 -18.75
N ALA A 6 -1.63 -6.37 -19.37
CA ALA A 6 -0.79 -6.52 -20.55
C ALA A 6 -1.30 -5.65 -21.73
N ALA A 7 -2.61 -5.59 -21.94
CA ALA A 7 -3.20 -4.74 -22.97
C ALA A 7 -3.00 -3.23 -22.65
N ILE A 8 -3.16 -2.82 -21.39
CA ILE A 8 -2.89 -1.42 -20.97
C ILE A 8 -1.42 -1.05 -21.22
N LEU A 9 -0.48 -1.92 -20.83
CA LEU A 9 0.95 -1.71 -21.06
C LEU A 9 1.29 -1.58 -22.55
N LYS A 10 0.64 -2.38 -23.39
CA LYS A 10 0.89 -2.39 -24.85
C LYS A 10 0.22 -1.23 -25.58
N ASP A 11 -1.05 -0.98 -25.28
CA ASP A 11 -1.90 -0.16 -26.15
C ASP A 11 -2.15 1.25 -25.60
N VAL A 12 -1.99 1.46 -24.28
CA VAL A 12 -2.27 2.72 -23.59
C VAL A 12 -1.01 3.41 -23.11
N CYS A 13 -0.18 2.73 -22.30
CA CYS A 13 0.98 3.33 -21.66
C CYS A 13 1.95 4.04 -22.64
N PRO A 14 2.25 3.51 -23.83
CA PRO A 14 3.15 4.20 -24.77
C PRO A 14 2.59 5.50 -25.35
N LYS A 15 1.28 5.74 -25.21
CA LYS A 15 0.61 6.94 -25.70
C LYS A 15 0.46 8.03 -24.62
N LEU A 16 0.83 7.72 -23.39
CA LEU A 16 0.76 8.68 -22.30
C LEU A 16 1.81 9.78 -22.50
N THR A 17 1.35 11.02 -22.35
CA THR A 17 2.19 12.22 -22.41
C THR A 17 2.10 13.01 -21.11
N GLY A 18 3.07 13.89 -20.86
CA GLY A 18 3.11 14.73 -19.65
C GLY A 18 4.02 14.17 -18.56
N PRO A 19 3.96 14.72 -17.35
CA PRO A 19 4.84 14.32 -16.26
C PRO A 19 4.58 12.89 -15.80
N ARG A 20 5.57 12.25 -15.23
CA ARG A 20 5.47 10.95 -14.60
C ARG A 20 4.45 11.01 -13.44
N ARG A 21 3.63 10.00 -13.33
CA ARG A 21 2.51 9.91 -12.36
C ARG A 21 2.64 8.67 -11.50
N ASN A 22 2.01 8.68 -10.35
CA ASN A 22 1.86 7.47 -9.55
C ASN A 22 0.80 6.55 -10.14
N ILE A 23 1.02 5.23 -10.01
CA ILE A 23 0.01 4.20 -10.21
C ILE A 23 0.01 3.28 -8.99
N PHE A 24 -1.17 2.96 -8.47
CA PHE A 24 -1.34 2.11 -7.30
C PHE A 24 -1.94 0.77 -7.69
N PHE A 25 -1.34 -0.33 -7.22
CA PHE A 25 -1.82 -1.69 -7.40
C PHE A 25 -2.23 -2.29 -6.06
N ASP A 26 -3.45 -2.82 -6.01
CA ASP A 26 -3.96 -3.72 -4.98
C ASP A 26 -4.28 -5.07 -5.65
N LEU A 27 -3.79 -6.18 -5.08
CA LEU A 27 -3.93 -7.50 -5.70
C LEU A 27 -5.26 -8.18 -5.39
N ALA A 28 -6.06 -7.61 -4.48
CA ALA A 28 -7.38 -8.10 -4.13
C ALA A 28 -7.40 -9.61 -3.79
N ASP A 29 -6.74 -10.00 -2.69
CA ASP A 29 -6.66 -11.36 -2.17
C ASP A 29 -5.94 -12.34 -3.15
N PRO A 30 -4.60 -12.30 -3.21
CA PRO A 30 -3.80 -13.14 -4.09
C PRO A 30 -3.95 -14.64 -3.81
N GLU A 31 -4.33 -15.05 -2.58
CA GLU A 31 -4.53 -16.44 -2.18
C GLU A 31 -5.52 -17.21 -3.10
N LYS A 32 -6.45 -16.49 -3.73
CA LYS A 32 -7.40 -17.07 -4.70
C LYS A 32 -6.79 -17.36 -6.06
N ARG A 33 -5.50 -17.11 -6.25
CA ARG A 33 -4.79 -17.26 -7.53
C ARG A 33 -3.68 -18.29 -7.45
N THR A 34 -3.31 -18.83 -8.59
CA THR A 34 -2.15 -19.71 -8.65
C THR A 34 -0.86 -18.90 -8.48
N ARG A 35 0.19 -19.55 -7.95
CA ARG A 35 1.54 -18.96 -7.88
C ARG A 35 2.00 -18.38 -9.23
N THR A 36 1.72 -19.09 -10.31
CA THR A 36 2.09 -18.66 -11.68
C THR A 36 1.38 -17.36 -12.05
N ASP A 37 0.09 -17.22 -11.71
CA ASP A 37 -0.68 -15.99 -11.99
C ASP A 37 -0.19 -14.81 -11.17
N ILE A 38 0.20 -15.06 -9.91
CA ILE A 38 0.77 -14.03 -9.03
C ILE A 38 2.11 -13.54 -9.58
N LEU A 39 3.03 -14.45 -9.91
CA LEU A 39 4.34 -14.08 -10.47
C LEU A 39 4.20 -13.33 -11.79
N LYS A 40 3.24 -13.73 -12.65
CA LYS A 40 2.91 -13.00 -13.87
C LYS A 40 2.37 -11.59 -13.57
N ALA A 41 1.52 -11.44 -12.56
CA ALA A 41 1.02 -10.14 -12.12
C ALA A 41 2.15 -9.24 -11.64
N LEU A 42 3.05 -9.74 -10.80
CA LEU A 42 4.20 -9.00 -10.30
C LEU A 42 5.13 -8.56 -11.44
N ALA A 43 5.39 -9.42 -12.42
CA ALA A 43 6.17 -9.08 -13.61
C ALA A 43 5.51 -7.94 -14.43
N LEU A 44 4.18 -7.96 -14.56
CA LEU A 44 3.45 -6.85 -15.22
C LEU A 44 3.54 -5.55 -14.41
N ILE A 45 3.43 -5.61 -13.09
CA ILE A 45 3.61 -4.45 -12.20
C ILE A 45 5.00 -3.85 -12.38
N THR A 46 6.04 -4.67 -12.48
CA THR A 46 7.41 -4.21 -12.83
C THR A 46 7.45 -3.47 -14.17
N GLU A 47 6.71 -3.94 -15.17
CA GLU A 47 6.68 -3.27 -16.49
C GLU A 47 6.02 -1.89 -16.43
N PHE A 48 5.03 -1.67 -15.55
CA PHE A 48 4.41 -0.36 -15.33
C PHE A 48 5.41 0.67 -14.78
N GLU A 49 6.48 0.24 -14.08
CA GLU A 49 7.51 1.16 -13.57
C GLU A 49 8.24 1.91 -14.68
N LYS A 50 8.18 1.46 -15.93
CA LYS A 50 8.70 2.18 -17.10
C LYS A 50 7.93 3.49 -17.38
N PHE A 51 6.68 3.57 -16.95
CA PHE A 51 5.75 4.66 -17.28
C PHE A 51 5.31 5.46 -16.05
N PHE A 52 5.36 4.86 -14.86
CA PHE A 52 4.81 5.40 -13.62
C PHE A 52 5.79 5.23 -12.45
N ASP A 53 5.59 5.99 -11.39
CA ASP A 53 6.09 5.66 -10.07
C ASP A 53 5.10 4.65 -9.46
N THR A 54 5.47 3.38 -9.54
CA THR A 54 4.57 2.27 -9.23
C THR A 54 4.54 1.99 -7.73
N ILE A 55 3.35 1.93 -7.16
CA ILE A 55 3.10 1.63 -5.76
C ILE A 55 2.38 0.28 -5.68
N LEU A 56 2.93 -0.68 -4.93
CA LEU A 56 2.26 -1.92 -4.57
C LEU A 56 1.73 -1.82 -3.14
N GLY A 57 0.41 -1.84 -2.97
CA GLY A 57 -0.27 -1.91 -1.69
C GLY A 57 -0.61 -3.35 -1.31
N LEU A 58 -0.32 -3.71 -0.05
CA LEU A 58 -0.52 -5.04 0.49
C LEU A 58 -1.09 -4.95 1.92
N ASN A 59 -1.97 -5.86 2.29
CA ASN A 59 -2.19 -6.12 3.71
C ASN A 59 -1.07 -7.01 4.27
N GLU A 60 -1.04 -7.22 5.58
CA GLU A 60 0.01 -8.00 6.25
C GLU A 60 0.11 -9.43 5.71
N LYS A 61 -1.04 -10.12 5.53
CA LYS A 61 -1.10 -11.49 5.03
C LYS A 61 -0.55 -11.56 3.59
N GLU A 62 -0.97 -10.64 2.74
CA GLU A 62 -0.52 -10.55 1.35
C GLU A 62 0.98 -10.30 1.25
N ALA A 63 1.56 -9.47 2.12
CA ALA A 63 2.99 -9.22 2.12
C ALA A 63 3.79 -10.51 2.40
N TYR A 64 3.36 -11.31 3.37
CA TYR A 64 4.02 -12.60 3.66
C TYR A 64 3.81 -13.63 2.53
N GLU A 65 2.63 -13.66 1.92
CA GLU A 65 2.33 -14.54 0.81
C GLU A 65 3.16 -14.20 -0.43
N ILE A 66 3.20 -12.94 -0.82
CA ILE A 66 4.04 -12.46 -1.92
C ILE A 66 5.52 -12.72 -1.64
N GLY A 67 5.98 -12.44 -0.41
CA GLY A 67 7.35 -12.77 0.01
C GLY A 67 7.67 -14.24 -0.15
N GLY A 68 6.77 -15.13 0.25
CA GLY A 68 6.91 -16.58 0.07
C GLY A 68 6.96 -16.99 -1.40
N HIS A 69 6.13 -16.41 -2.26
CA HIS A 69 6.16 -16.68 -3.72
C HIS A 69 7.46 -16.22 -4.37
N LEU A 70 8.06 -15.14 -3.86
CA LEU A 70 9.38 -14.64 -4.31
C LEU A 70 10.57 -15.39 -3.69
N GLY A 71 10.33 -16.34 -2.76
CA GLY A 71 11.38 -17.11 -2.08
C GLY A 71 12.12 -16.31 -1.00
N LEU A 72 11.51 -15.25 -0.48
CA LEU A 72 12.07 -14.41 0.59
C LEU A 72 11.82 -15.04 1.96
N ASN A 73 12.63 -14.64 2.95
CA ASN A 73 12.42 -15.06 4.34
C ASN A 73 11.22 -14.32 4.95
N THR A 74 10.21 -15.08 5.37
CA THR A 74 8.96 -14.59 5.94
C THR A 74 8.78 -14.97 7.42
N SER A 75 9.84 -15.38 8.13
CA SER A 75 9.76 -15.88 9.50
C SER A 75 9.64 -14.78 10.56
N ASP A 76 10.22 -13.59 10.30
CA ASP A 76 10.17 -12.46 11.22
C ASP A 76 8.83 -11.73 11.08
N ARG A 77 8.04 -11.73 12.17
CA ARG A 77 6.70 -11.14 12.24
C ARG A 77 6.66 -9.80 12.99
N SER A 78 7.83 -9.28 13.38
CA SER A 78 7.93 -7.95 13.98
C SER A 78 7.65 -6.86 12.94
N PRO A 79 7.29 -5.63 13.36
CA PRO A 79 7.14 -4.50 12.45
C PRO A 79 8.42 -4.24 11.62
N GLU A 80 9.59 -4.36 12.23
CA GLU A 80 10.89 -4.21 11.57
C GLU A 80 11.17 -5.35 10.57
N GLY A 81 10.77 -6.59 10.92
CA GLY A 81 10.84 -7.74 10.03
C GLY A 81 9.93 -7.56 8.81
N LEU A 82 8.73 -7.03 9.00
CA LEU A 82 7.80 -6.73 7.91
C LEU A 82 8.31 -5.57 7.04
N LEU A 83 8.92 -4.54 7.63
CA LEU A 83 9.56 -3.45 6.88
C LEU A 83 10.70 -3.98 6.00
N LYS A 84 11.55 -4.86 6.56
CA LYS A 84 12.61 -5.53 5.80
C LYS A 84 12.06 -6.38 4.67
N LEU A 85 10.98 -7.14 4.92
CA LEU A 85 10.31 -7.93 3.88
C LEU A 85 9.76 -7.04 2.78
N ALA A 86 9.09 -5.94 3.12
CA ALA A 86 8.59 -4.97 2.15
C ALA A 86 9.71 -4.37 1.28
N SER A 87 10.88 -4.07 1.87
CA SER A 87 12.07 -3.65 1.13
C SER A 87 12.56 -4.72 0.17
N GLN A 88 12.65 -5.97 0.62
CA GLN A 88 13.06 -7.09 -0.23
C GLN A 88 12.07 -7.36 -1.37
N ILE A 89 10.76 -7.26 -1.11
CA ILE A 89 9.72 -7.35 -2.16
C ILE A 89 9.94 -6.25 -3.19
N ARG A 90 10.07 -4.98 -2.72
CA ARG A 90 10.30 -3.82 -3.58
C ARG A 90 11.51 -4.03 -4.51
N ASP A 91 12.62 -4.49 -3.96
CA ASP A 91 13.87 -4.70 -4.70
C ASP A 91 13.76 -5.88 -5.68
N ALA A 92 13.02 -6.94 -5.31
CA ALA A 92 12.81 -8.10 -6.17
C ALA A 92 11.95 -7.78 -7.40
N ILE A 93 10.88 -6.98 -7.23
CA ILE A 93 9.98 -6.60 -8.32
C ILE A 93 10.28 -5.21 -8.91
N LYS A 94 11.30 -4.52 -8.40
CA LYS A 94 11.82 -3.23 -8.92
C LYS A 94 10.75 -2.16 -9.10
N VAL A 95 9.88 -1.98 -8.11
CA VAL A 95 8.88 -0.90 -8.09
C VAL A 95 9.34 0.28 -7.25
N ASN A 96 8.74 1.45 -7.46
CA ASN A 96 9.07 2.65 -6.71
C ASN A 96 8.79 2.48 -5.22
N THR A 97 7.58 2.05 -4.85
CA THR A 97 7.15 1.97 -3.45
C THR A 97 6.40 0.67 -3.17
N VAL A 98 6.65 0.07 -2.01
CA VAL A 98 5.79 -0.95 -1.40
C VAL A 98 5.22 -0.37 -0.10
N VAL A 99 3.90 -0.47 0.07
CA VAL A 99 3.21 -0.07 1.30
C VAL A 99 2.46 -1.27 1.86
N VAL A 100 2.56 -1.49 3.17
CA VAL A 100 1.88 -2.59 3.87
C VAL A 100 1.09 -2.03 5.04
N HIS A 101 -0.16 -2.46 5.20
CA HIS A 101 -1.07 -1.95 6.23
C HIS A 101 -1.63 -3.05 7.16
N PRO A 102 -0.87 -3.49 8.17
CA PRO A 102 -1.41 -4.24 9.30
C PRO A 102 -2.50 -3.47 10.06
N VAL A 103 -3.10 -4.11 11.08
CA VAL A 103 -4.22 -3.51 11.83
C VAL A 103 -3.79 -2.38 12.76
N HIS A 104 -2.62 -2.50 13.39
CA HIS A 104 -2.15 -1.56 14.43
C HIS A 104 -1.23 -0.46 13.91
N TYR A 105 -0.61 -0.69 12.79
CA TYR A 105 0.36 0.21 12.17
C TYR A 105 0.30 0.05 10.66
N ALA A 106 1.03 0.88 9.95
CA ALA A 106 1.33 0.65 8.54
C ALA A 106 2.75 1.09 8.26
N LEU A 107 3.30 0.65 7.15
CA LEU A 107 4.66 0.95 6.75
C LEU A 107 4.76 1.17 5.24
N ALA A 108 5.74 1.95 4.82
CA ALA A 108 6.06 2.12 3.41
C ALA A 108 7.57 2.17 3.20
N VAL A 109 8.02 1.68 2.05
CA VAL A 109 9.42 1.67 1.63
C VAL A 109 9.53 2.15 0.19
N SER A 110 10.36 3.14 -0.03
CA SER A 110 10.84 3.61 -1.34
C SER A 110 12.36 3.80 -1.33
N ALA A 111 12.95 4.28 -2.42
CA ALA A 111 14.40 4.49 -2.47
C ALA A 111 14.84 5.58 -1.48
N GLY A 112 15.59 5.19 -0.45
CA GLY A 112 16.13 6.12 0.55
C GLY A 112 15.11 6.68 1.56
N ASP A 113 13.85 6.22 1.52
CA ASP A 113 12.80 6.65 2.44
C ASP A 113 11.98 5.44 2.91
N SER A 114 11.93 5.23 4.21
CA SER A 114 11.12 4.19 4.83
C SER A 114 10.51 4.67 6.15
N ALA A 115 9.31 4.23 6.44
CA ALA A 115 8.61 4.60 7.67
C ALA A 115 7.73 3.46 8.18
N ILE A 116 7.62 3.37 9.50
CA ILE A 116 6.57 2.64 10.22
C ILE A 116 5.79 3.68 11.01
N VAL A 117 4.47 3.69 10.87
CA VAL A 117 3.60 4.64 11.56
C VAL A 117 2.48 3.86 12.25
N GLU A 118 2.34 4.05 13.56
CA GLU A 118 1.21 3.50 14.31
C GLU A 118 -0.11 4.13 13.85
N GLY A 119 -1.18 3.33 13.83
CA GLY A 119 -2.51 3.77 13.46
C GLY A 119 -3.39 4.05 14.68
N PRO A 120 -4.45 4.86 14.52
CA PRO A 120 -5.44 5.06 15.57
C PRO A 120 -6.28 3.78 15.73
N PHE A 121 -5.75 2.81 16.46
CA PHE A 121 -6.42 1.53 16.71
C PHE A 121 -7.71 1.71 17.53
N THR A 122 -8.74 0.89 17.25
CA THR A 122 -9.93 0.74 18.07
C THR A 122 -10.28 -0.73 18.25
N PRO A 123 -10.51 -1.21 19.50
CA PRO A 123 -10.89 -2.59 19.75
C PRO A 123 -12.36 -2.90 19.38
N LYS A 124 -13.16 -1.87 19.09
CA LYS A 124 -14.58 -1.98 18.75
C LYS A 124 -14.90 -1.19 17.48
N PRO A 125 -14.43 -1.65 16.30
CA PRO A 125 -14.77 -1.00 15.04
C PRO A 125 -16.26 -1.17 14.73
N LEU A 126 -16.88 -0.14 14.15
CA LEU A 126 -18.26 -0.25 13.63
C LEU A 126 -18.30 -1.06 12.33
N ILE A 127 -17.21 -0.99 11.56
CA ILE A 127 -17.05 -1.70 10.29
C ILE A 127 -15.56 -1.97 10.04
N THR A 128 -15.25 -3.11 9.42
CA THR A 128 -13.89 -3.47 9.00
C THR A 128 -13.77 -3.66 7.49
N THR A 129 -14.86 -4.06 6.83
CA THR A 129 -14.89 -4.21 5.36
C THR A 129 -14.67 -2.84 4.71
N GLY A 130 -13.70 -2.74 3.82
CA GLY A 130 -13.33 -1.47 3.17
C GLY A 130 -12.29 -0.63 3.94
N ALA A 131 -11.79 -1.10 5.10
CA ALA A 131 -10.75 -0.40 5.85
C ALA A 131 -9.45 -0.29 5.04
N GLY A 132 -9.07 -1.35 4.32
CA GLY A 132 -7.94 -1.36 3.40
C GLY A 132 -8.10 -0.36 2.25
N ASP A 133 -9.29 -0.32 1.63
CA ASP A 133 -9.58 0.65 0.56
C ASP A 133 -9.45 2.10 1.04
N HIS A 134 -9.90 2.37 2.28
CA HIS A 134 -9.76 3.69 2.89
C HIS A 134 -8.30 4.03 3.23
N PHE A 135 -7.53 3.03 3.71
CA PHE A 135 -6.09 3.22 3.87
C PHE A 135 -5.42 3.55 2.53
N ASN A 136 -5.67 2.76 1.50
CA ASN A 136 -5.11 2.95 0.16
C ASN A 136 -5.46 4.34 -0.39
N ALA A 137 -6.71 4.78 -0.25
CA ALA A 137 -7.16 6.10 -0.69
C ALA A 137 -6.42 7.23 0.05
N GLY A 138 -6.29 7.13 1.38
CA GLY A 138 -5.55 8.11 2.19
C GLY A 138 -4.07 8.15 1.87
N PHE A 139 -3.42 6.99 1.72
CA PHE A 139 -2.02 6.90 1.31
C PHE A 139 -1.80 7.53 -0.07
N CYS A 140 -2.65 7.21 -1.05
CA CYS A 140 -2.59 7.80 -2.38
C CYS A 140 -2.78 9.32 -2.36
N LEU A 141 -3.69 9.85 -1.53
CA LEU A 141 -3.83 11.29 -1.34
C LEU A 141 -2.53 11.91 -0.83
N GLY A 142 -1.89 11.32 0.18
CA GLY A 142 -0.59 11.78 0.69
C GLY A 142 0.49 11.82 -0.41
N LYS A 143 0.58 10.77 -1.23
CA LYS A 143 1.54 10.72 -2.35
C LYS A 143 1.21 11.75 -3.44
N LEU A 144 -0.06 12.01 -3.73
CA LEU A 144 -0.48 13.06 -4.66
C LEU A 144 -0.13 14.47 -4.16
N LEU A 145 -0.12 14.68 -2.84
CA LEU A 145 0.32 15.94 -2.21
C LEU A 145 1.84 16.06 -2.10
N GLY A 146 2.60 15.05 -2.53
CA GLY A 146 4.06 15.05 -2.49
C GLY A 146 4.65 14.75 -1.11
N PHE A 147 3.88 14.11 -0.22
CA PHE A 147 4.36 13.73 1.11
C PHE A 147 5.40 12.60 1.02
N ASP A 148 6.34 12.60 1.98
CA ASP A 148 7.21 11.46 2.26
C ASP A 148 6.41 10.23 2.72
N ASN A 149 7.08 9.09 2.89
CA ASN A 149 6.41 7.87 3.28
C ASN A 149 5.75 7.97 4.66
N ALA A 150 6.38 8.63 5.63
CA ALA A 150 5.84 8.78 6.97
C ALA A 150 4.50 9.54 6.96
N ASN A 151 4.44 10.68 6.30
CA ASN A 151 3.24 11.49 6.21
C ASN A 151 2.16 10.86 5.31
N ALA A 152 2.53 10.18 4.23
CA ALA A 152 1.58 9.45 3.38
C ALA A 152 0.96 8.26 4.14
N VAL A 153 1.76 7.48 4.89
CA VAL A 153 1.27 6.40 5.76
C VAL A 153 0.37 6.95 6.85
N LEU A 154 0.76 8.06 7.51
CA LEU A 154 -0.06 8.74 8.52
C LEU A 154 -1.44 9.12 7.96
N THR A 155 -1.49 9.66 6.73
CA THR A 155 -2.75 9.98 6.05
C THR A 155 -3.57 8.72 5.80
N GLY A 156 -2.94 7.62 5.39
CA GLY A 156 -3.59 6.32 5.19
C GLY A 156 -4.21 5.76 6.46
N VAL A 157 -3.42 5.64 7.56
CA VAL A 157 -3.91 5.08 8.84
C VAL A 157 -4.99 5.97 9.47
N SER A 158 -4.91 7.29 9.28
CA SER A 158 -5.93 8.23 9.76
C SER A 158 -7.24 8.06 9.00
N THR A 159 -7.18 7.89 7.68
CA THR A 159 -8.35 7.68 6.81
C THR A 159 -9.06 6.38 7.16
N SER A 160 -8.33 5.28 7.25
CA SER A 160 -8.85 3.98 7.69
C SER A 160 -9.37 4.03 9.12
N GLY A 161 -8.61 4.64 10.05
CA GLY A 161 -8.98 4.75 11.45
C GLY A 161 -10.24 5.57 11.70
N PHE A 162 -10.48 6.63 10.93
CA PHE A 162 -11.75 7.36 10.94
C PHE A 162 -12.90 6.49 10.42
N TYR A 163 -12.69 5.85 9.27
CA TYR A 163 -13.70 5.01 8.65
C TYR A 163 -14.20 3.89 9.56
N VAL A 164 -13.30 3.13 10.19
CA VAL A 164 -13.70 2.01 11.05
C VAL A 164 -14.46 2.46 12.31
N ARG A 165 -14.33 3.73 12.72
CA ARG A 165 -15.04 4.32 13.88
C ARG A 165 -16.38 4.93 13.51
N SER A 166 -16.53 5.43 12.29
CA SER A 166 -17.70 6.22 11.87
C SER A 166 -18.59 5.51 10.85
N ALA A 167 -18.07 4.46 10.19
CA ALA A 167 -18.65 3.84 9.00
C ALA A 167 -18.91 4.85 7.85
N LYS A 168 -18.12 5.93 7.80
CA LYS A 168 -18.20 7.00 6.79
C LYS A 168 -16.80 7.30 6.25
N SER A 169 -16.70 7.63 4.97
CA SER A 169 -15.46 8.16 4.40
C SER A 169 -15.20 9.55 4.98
N PRO A 170 -13.97 9.84 5.46
CA PRO A 170 -13.64 11.13 6.04
C PRO A 170 -13.53 12.24 5.00
N THR A 171 -13.87 13.45 5.41
CA THR A 171 -13.43 14.68 4.78
C THR A 171 -12.04 15.08 5.29
N VAL A 172 -11.40 16.06 4.65
CA VAL A 172 -10.12 16.61 5.14
C VAL A 172 -10.28 17.18 6.57
N SER A 173 -11.41 17.85 6.85
CA SER A 173 -11.70 18.38 8.19
C SER A 173 -11.84 17.28 9.24
N ASP A 174 -12.42 16.15 8.88
CA ASP A 174 -12.52 14.97 9.77
C ASP A 174 -11.14 14.40 10.10
N LEU A 175 -10.23 14.33 9.11
CA LEU A 175 -8.86 13.87 9.32
C LEU A 175 -8.08 14.82 10.23
N ILE A 176 -8.20 16.15 10.03
CA ILE A 176 -7.60 17.15 10.89
C ILE A 176 -8.14 17.01 12.33
N GLY A 177 -9.46 16.84 12.48
CA GLY A 177 -10.09 16.62 13.78
C GLY A 177 -9.57 15.36 14.48
N LEU A 178 -9.47 14.25 13.75
CA LEU A 178 -8.93 12.99 14.28
C LEU A 178 -7.46 13.15 14.71
N LEU A 179 -6.62 13.74 13.88
CA LEU A 179 -5.19 13.93 14.18
C LEU A 179 -4.96 14.86 15.39
N ASN A 180 -5.80 15.86 15.59
CA ASN A 180 -5.72 16.74 16.75
C ASN A 180 -6.14 16.06 18.08
N THR A 181 -6.99 15.05 18.00
CA THR A 181 -7.51 14.33 19.18
C THR A 181 -6.78 13.02 19.44
N TRP A 182 -6.26 12.39 18.39
CA TRP A 182 -5.44 11.21 18.51
C TRP A 182 -4.02 11.64 18.92
N LYS A 183 -3.70 11.42 20.18
CA LYS A 183 -2.33 11.58 20.65
C LYS A 183 -1.50 10.48 20.00
N ALA A 184 -0.59 10.86 19.10
CA ALA A 184 0.50 10.00 18.71
C ALA A 184 1.12 9.47 20.02
N GLN A 185 1.11 8.18 20.22
CA GLN A 185 1.79 7.58 21.37
C GLN A 185 3.27 7.89 21.16
N ALA A 186 3.78 8.79 21.99
CA ALA A 186 5.18 9.15 22.04
C ALA A 186 5.99 8.01 22.66
#